data_5b6da9ed674cf10c4bf6b5bf67e8ff97
#
_entry.id   5b6da9ed674cf10c4bf6b5bf67e8ff97
#
_cell.length_a   1.000
_cell.length_b   1.000
_cell.length_c   1.000
_cell.angle_alpha   90.00
_cell.angle_beta   90.00
_cell.angle_gamma   90.00
#
_symmetry.space_group_name_H-M   'P 1'
#
loop_
_entity.id
_entity.type
_entity.pdbx_description
1 polymer ?
#
loop_
_entity_poly.entity_id
_entity_poly.type
_entity_poly.pdbx_seq_one_letter_code
_entity_poly.pdbx_strand_id
1 'polypeptide(L)'
;AAQAALELGWLGMGEYVGHFEDTLGQAIQADTRHVVALGTGHAALHLGLLLADVGPGDEVITPSFNNIADHQAIWATGARPAFCDILPDTLCIDLDQADRLVTPSVKAVIAMDYACQLCDHERLADFAAAHKLRVVHDAAHSLGSQWRGQPIGSFSDMCMFSFDPIKTITCIDGGALVVRSTEERERLHRLRLIGMGQPAEVMYQNRRAWTYDVVELG
;
A
#
# COMPACT_ATOMS: atom_id res chain seq x y z
N ALA A 1 -17.56 -10.32 -16.69
CA ALA A 1 -16.12 -10.12 -16.47
C ALA A 1 -15.41 -11.44 -16.12
N ALA A 2 -15.72 -12.12 -15.00
CA ALA A 2 -15.00 -13.33 -14.57
C ALA A 2 -15.02 -14.46 -15.61
N GLN A 3 -16.19 -14.75 -16.22
CA GLN A 3 -16.29 -15.75 -17.28
C GLN A 3 -15.42 -15.37 -18.49
N ALA A 4 -15.41 -14.11 -18.90
CA ALA A 4 -14.61 -13.64 -20.03
C ALA A 4 -13.10 -13.74 -19.72
N ALA A 5 -12.67 -13.48 -18.49
CA ALA A 5 -11.28 -13.67 -18.09
C ALA A 5 -10.86 -15.16 -18.16
N LEU A 6 -11.75 -16.07 -17.73
CA LEU A 6 -11.52 -17.52 -17.84
C LEU A 6 -11.43 -17.98 -19.31
N GLU A 7 -12.32 -17.47 -20.16
CA GLU A 7 -12.34 -17.78 -21.61
C GLU A 7 -11.09 -17.25 -22.33
N LEU A 8 -10.54 -16.10 -21.88
CA LEU A 8 -9.28 -15.55 -22.40
C LEU A 8 -8.08 -16.46 -22.10
N GLY A 9 -8.17 -17.29 -21.03
CA GLY A 9 -7.12 -18.24 -20.67
C GLY A 9 -5.89 -17.62 -19.97
N TRP A 10 -5.85 -16.30 -19.80
CA TRP A 10 -4.79 -15.60 -19.06
C TRP A 10 -5.34 -15.07 -17.75
N LEU A 11 -5.01 -15.75 -16.64
CA LEU A 11 -5.55 -15.48 -15.31
C LEU A 11 -4.58 -14.68 -14.41
N GLY A 12 -3.41 -14.32 -14.92
CA GLY A 12 -2.39 -13.55 -14.19
C GLY A 12 -2.47 -12.04 -14.45
N MET A 13 -1.33 -11.38 -14.27
CA MET A 13 -1.18 -9.95 -14.58
C MET A 13 -1.38 -9.69 -16.06
N GLY A 14 -2.50 -9.12 -16.45
CA GLY A 14 -2.87 -8.90 -17.85
C GLY A 14 -3.85 -7.74 -18.00
N GLU A 15 -4.57 -7.71 -19.11
CA GLU A 15 -5.48 -6.63 -19.50
C GLU A 15 -6.50 -6.25 -18.40
N TYR A 16 -7.10 -7.23 -17.72
CA TYR A 16 -8.08 -6.96 -16.66
C TYR A 16 -7.47 -6.30 -15.43
N VAL A 17 -6.21 -6.61 -15.13
CA VAL A 17 -5.50 -5.94 -14.03
C VAL A 17 -5.23 -4.49 -14.39
N GLY A 18 -4.78 -4.21 -15.63
CA GLY A 18 -4.60 -2.84 -16.13
C GLY A 18 -5.91 -2.04 -16.09
N HIS A 19 -7.01 -2.62 -16.59
CA HIS A 19 -8.33 -1.98 -16.52
C HIS A 19 -8.78 -1.67 -15.09
N PHE A 20 -8.48 -2.57 -14.14
CA PHE A 20 -8.78 -2.32 -12.73
C PHE A 20 -7.94 -1.15 -12.17
N GLU A 21 -6.63 -1.15 -12.44
CA GLU A 21 -5.71 -0.09 -12.01
C GLU A 21 -6.16 1.28 -12.56
N ASP A 22 -6.50 1.35 -13.83
CA ASP A 22 -7.01 2.57 -14.48
C ASP A 22 -8.36 3.01 -13.90
N THR A 23 -9.30 2.07 -13.71
CA THR A 23 -10.65 2.36 -13.18
C THR A 23 -10.57 2.87 -11.74
N LEU A 24 -9.74 2.24 -10.90
CA LEU A 24 -9.54 2.68 -9.53
C LEU A 24 -8.86 4.06 -9.52
N GLY A 25 -7.83 4.26 -10.35
CA GLY A 25 -7.16 5.56 -10.48
C GLY A 25 -8.13 6.69 -10.83
N GLN A 26 -9.04 6.45 -11.80
CA GLN A 26 -10.09 7.41 -12.15
C GLN A 26 -11.07 7.65 -11.00
N ALA A 27 -11.52 6.59 -10.32
CA ALA A 27 -12.48 6.68 -9.22
C ALA A 27 -11.95 7.51 -8.03
N ILE A 28 -10.66 7.43 -7.74
CA ILE A 28 -10.00 8.20 -6.67
C ILE A 28 -9.34 9.49 -7.19
N GLN A 29 -9.55 9.87 -8.44
CA GLN A 29 -8.96 11.07 -9.07
C GLN A 29 -7.44 11.15 -8.90
N ALA A 30 -6.77 10.03 -9.16
CA ALA A 30 -5.32 9.87 -9.00
C ALA A 30 -4.54 10.30 -10.26
N ASP A 31 -4.84 11.48 -10.82
CA ASP A 31 -4.30 11.94 -12.11
C ASP A 31 -2.76 12.02 -12.16
N THR A 32 -2.12 12.23 -11.02
CA THR A 32 -0.67 12.35 -10.89
C THR A 32 -0.05 11.19 -10.12
N ARG A 33 -0.78 10.08 -9.95
CA ARG A 33 -0.38 8.94 -9.14
C ARG A 33 -0.55 7.64 -9.90
N HIS A 34 0.02 6.58 -9.37
CA HIS A 34 -0.01 5.25 -9.98
C HIS A 34 -0.68 4.27 -9.04
N VAL A 35 -1.68 3.57 -9.53
CA VAL A 35 -2.33 2.45 -8.84
C VAL A 35 -1.68 1.16 -9.28
N VAL A 36 -1.33 0.30 -8.34
CA VAL A 36 -0.81 -1.05 -8.62
C VAL A 36 -1.64 -2.07 -7.85
N ALA A 37 -2.28 -2.97 -8.57
CA ALA A 37 -3.06 -4.07 -8.00
C ALA A 37 -2.16 -5.14 -7.40
N LEU A 38 -2.60 -5.69 -6.26
CA LEU A 38 -1.86 -6.68 -5.47
C LEU A 38 -2.80 -7.80 -5.03
N GLY A 39 -2.24 -8.92 -4.62
CA GLY A 39 -3.01 -10.10 -4.22
C GLY A 39 -3.85 -9.91 -2.97
N THR A 40 -3.43 -9.05 -2.05
CA THR A 40 -4.14 -8.76 -0.79
C THR A 40 -3.82 -7.35 -0.29
N GLY A 41 -4.64 -6.79 0.60
CA GLY A 41 -4.31 -5.56 1.33
C GLY A 41 -3.04 -5.70 2.18
N HIS A 42 -2.82 -6.88 2.78
CA HIS A 42 -1.60 -7.17 3.53
C HIS A 42 -0.34 -7.10 2.64
N ALA A 43 -0.41 -7.62 1.41
CA ALA A 43 0.69 -7.48 0.45
C ALA A 43 0.95 -6.00 0.11
N ALA A 44 -0.11 -5.17 0.01
CA ALA A 44 0.04 -3.74 -0.23
C ALA A 44 0.74 -3.01 0.93
N LEU A 45 0.43 -3.35 2.18
CA LEU A 45 1.14 -2.84 3.36
C LEU A 45 2.62 -3.24 3.34
N HIS A 46 2.90 -4.53 3.16
CA HIS A 46 4.27 -5.05 3.15
C HIS A 46 5.11 -4.42 2.04
N LEU A 47 4.61 -4.39 0.81
CA LEU A 47 5.34 -3.80 -0.31
C LEU A 47 5.47 -2.27 -0.18
N GLY A 48 4.49 -1.59 0.43
CA GLY A 48 4.59 -0.17 0.78
C GLY A 48 5.74 0.11 1.75
N LEU A 49 5.93 -0.74 2.74
CA LEU A 49 7.05 -0.64 3.67
C LEU A 49 8.40 -0.94 2.99
N LEU A 50 8.46 -1.91 2.08
CA LEU A 50 9.66 -2.14 1.27
C LEU A 50 9.99 -0.95 0.35
N LEU A 51 8.97 -0.28 -0.23
CA LEU A 51 9.16 0.98 -0.98
C LEU A 51 9.67 2.12 -0.10
N ALA A 52 9.32 2.11 1.18
CA ALA A 52 9.83 3.05 2.17
C ALA A 52 11.25 2.69 2.68
N ASP A 53 11.88 1.66 2.08
CA ASP A 53 13.19 1.13 2.46
C ASP A 53 13.27 0.71 3.94
N VAL A 54 12.15 0.20 4.47
CA VAL A 54 12.06 -0.35 5.83
C VAL A 54 12.63 -1.76 5.84
N GLY A 55 13.50 -2.05 6.81
CA GLY A 55 14.18 -3.33 6.92
C GLY A 55 14.69 -3.65 8.33
N PRO A 56 15.54 -4.67 8.48
CA PRO A 56 16.07 -5.09 9.78
C PRO A 56 16.80 -3.95 10.50
N GLY A 57 16.42 -3.71 11.76
CA GLY A 57 16.97 -2.64 12.60
C GLY A 57 16.16 -1.35 12.56
N ASP A 58 15.23 -1.22 11.64
CA ASP A 58 14.31 -0.09 11.57
C ASP A 58 13.08 -0.29 12.45
N GLU A 59 12.37 0.82 12.71
CA GLU A 59 11.10 0.87 13.41
C GLU A 59 10.04 1.56 12.56
N VAL A 60 8.78 1.14 12.72
CA VAL A 60 7.63 1.76 12.10
C VAL A 60 6.61 2.11 13.17
N ILE A 61 6.24 3.39 13.26
CA ILE A 61 5.18 3.83 14.16
C ILE A 61 3.83 3.34 13.61
N THR A 62 3.03 2.73 14.48
CA THR A 62 1.69 2.23 14.14
C THR A 62 0.81 2.22 15.38
N PRO A 63 -0.52 2.47 15.27
CA PRO A 63 -1.43 2.31 16.38
C PRO A 63 -1.43 0.86 16.90
N SER A 64 -1.48 0.70 18.23
CA SER A 64 -1.67 -0.63 18.84
C SER A 64 -3.09 -1.18 18.60
N PHE A 65 -4.07 -0.28 18.49
CA PHE A 65 -5.44 -0.61 18.10
C PHE A 65 -5.58 -0.55 16.57
N ASN A 66 -5.31 -1.66 15.93
CA ASN A 66 -5.36 -1.79 14.47
C ASN A 66 -5.55 -3.26 14.06
N ASN A 67 -5.73 -3.51 12.76
CA ASN A 67 -5.69 -4.87 12.23
C ASN A 67 -4.26 -5.44 12.38
N ILE A 68 -4.18 -6.71 12.77
CA ILE A 68 -2.89 -7.41 12.91
C ILE A 68 -2.07 -7.43 11.60
N ALA A 69 -2.69 -7.20 10.45
CA ALA A 69 -2.02 -7.15 9.16
C ALA A 69 -0.94 -6.07 9.10
N ASP A 70 -1.17 -4.89 9.70
CA ASP A 70 -0.18 -3.81 9.76
C ASP A 70 1.06 -4.24 10.52
N HIS A 71 0.85 -4.86 11.68
CA HIS A 71 1.94 -5.32 12.52
C HIS A 71 2.73 -6.47 11.87
N GLN A 72 2.02 -7.40 11.22
CA GLN A 72 2.65 -8.50 10.48
C GLN A 72 3.42 -8.01 9.26
N ALA A 73 2.90 -7.00 8.55
CA ALA A 73 3.60 -6.38 7.43
C ALA A 73 4.93 -5.74 7.86
N ILE A 74 4.95 -5.07 9.03
CA ILE A 74 6.18 -4.52 9.61
C ILE A 74 7.17 -5.65 9.91
N TRP A 75 6.75 -6.69 10.61
CA TRP A 75 7.63 -7.82 10.92
C TRP A 75 8.13 -8.57 9.70
N ALA A 76 7.33 -8.64 8.64
CA ALA A 76 7.74 -9.28 7.38
C ALA A 76 8.93 -8.56 6.72
N THR A 77 9.13 -7.24 6.96
CA THR A 77 10.33 -6.52 6.52
C THR A 77 11.57 -6.78 7.38
N GLY A 78 11.42 -7.40 8.55
CA GLY A 78 12.47 -7.53 9.57
C GLY A 78 12.56 -6.34 10.53
N ALA A 79 11.74 -5.32 10.34
CA ALA A 79 11.62 -4.16 11.24
C ALA A 79 10.77 -4.46 12.47
N ARG A 80 10.63 -3.49 13.38
CA ARG A 80 9.83 -3.60 14.59
C ARG A 80 8.73 -2.54 14.63
N PRO A 81 7.51 -2.88 15.09
CA PRO A 81 6.49 -1.87 15.35
C PRO A 81 6.84 -1.05 16.59
N ALA A 82 6.77 0.27 16.47
CA ALA A 82 6.74 1.21 17.59
C ALA A 82 5.28 1.60 17.84
N PHE A 83 4.68 0.98 18.86
CA PHE A 83 3.25 1.13 19.12
C PHE A 83 2.93 2.47 19.78
N CYS A 84 1.98 3.19 19.20
CA CYS A 84 1.34 4.36 19.80
C CYS A 84 -0.12 4.07 20.13
N ASP A 85 -0.74 4.97 20.86
CA ASP A 85 -2.16 4.92 21.18
C ASP A 85 -3.01 5.58 20.06
N ILE A 86 -4.31 5.55 20.25
CA ILE A 86 -5.30 6.16 19.39
C ILE A 86 -6.03 7.27 20.12
N LEU A 87 -6.60 8.21 19.39
CA LEU A 87 -7.54 9.18 19.90
C LEU A 87 -8.87 8.48 20.21
N PRO A 88 -9.43 8.58 21.43
CA PRO A 88 -10.60 7.80 21.84
C PRO A 88 -11.90 8.18 21.11
N ASP A 89 -11.96 9.36 20.53
CA ASP A 89 -13.11 9.88 19.79
C ASP A 89 -13.12 9.48 18.31
N THR A 90 -11.96 9.30 17.69
CA THR A 90 -11.82 8.95 16.26
C THR A 90 -11.30 7.56 16.02
N LEU A 91 -10.66 6.93 17.00
CA LEU A 91 -9.91 5.67 16.90
C LEU A 91 -8.73 5.72 15.90
N CYS A 92 -8.38 6.93 15.45
CA CYS A 92 -7.22 7.17 14.60
C CYS A 92 -5.95 7.39 15.44
N ILE A 93 -4.81 7.32 14.81
CA ILE A 93 -3.49 7.49 15.44
C ILE A 93 -3.40 8.77 16.27
N ASP A 94 -2.89 8.67 17.51
CA ASP A 94 -2.52 9.84 18.33
C ASP A 94 -1.13 10.34 17.90
N LEU A 95 -1.11 11.40 17.10
CA LEU A 95 0.12 11.98 16.57
C LEU A 95 0.97 12.66 17.67
N ASP A 96 0.37 13.11 18.76
CA ASP A 96 1.13 13.70 19.88
C ASP A 96 1.90 12.60 20.65
N GLN A 97 1.35 11.39 20.71
CA GLN A 97 2.06 10.24 21.25
C GLN A 97 3.08 9.69 20.24
N ALA A 98 2.71 9.62 18.95
CA ALA A 98 3.62 9.18 17.90
C ALA A 98 4.89 10.04 17.84
N ASP A 99 4.78 11.36 18.05
CA ASP A 99 5.91 12.30 18.08
C ASP A 99 6.96 11.92 19.14
N ARG A 100 6.51 11.43 20.29
CA ARG A 100 7.41 11.00 21.39
C ARG A 100 8.13 9.68 21.10
N LEU A 101 7.66 8.92 20.12
CA LEU A 101 8.24 7.64 19.73
C LEU A 101 9.30 7.77 18.63
N VAL A 102 9.45 8.96 18.05
CA VAL A 102 10.41 9.16 16.96
C VAL A 102 11.83 9.00 17.45
N THR A 103 12.55 8.07 16.86
CA THR A 103 13.97 7.79 17.06
C THR A 103 14.69 7.78 15.70
N PRO A 104 16.03 7.76 15.67
CA PRO A 104 16.76 7.60 14.40
C PRO A 104 16.45 6.29 13.66
N SER A 105 15.90 5.29 14.34
CA SER A 105 15.50 4.00 13.75
C SER A 105 14.13 4.06 13.09
N VAL A 106 13.30 5.07 13.39
CA VAL A 106 11.96 5.19 12.79
C VAL A 106 12.08 5.64 11.34
N LYS A 107 11.52 4.88 10.41
CA LYS A 107 11.56 5.14 8.96
C LYS A 107 10.19 5.49 8.37
N ALA A 108 9.13 4.95 8.95
CA ALA A 108 7.79 5.11 8.43
C ALA A 108 6.76 5.18 9.56
N VAL A 109 5.57 5.64 9.19
CA VAL A 109 4.36 5.56 10.00
C VAL A 109 3.26 4.90 9.19
N ILE A 110 2.55 3.95 9.80
CA ILE A 110 1.28 3.43 9.28
C ILE A 110 0.16 4.14 10.04
N ALA A 111 -0.75 4.77 9.31
CA ALA A 111 -1.94 5.41 9.86
C ALA A 111 -3.18 4.86 9.18
N MET A 112 -4.12 4.35 9.96
CA MET A 112 -5.34 3.73 9.47
C MET A 112 -6.55 4.65 9.66
N ASP A 113 -7.37 4.76 8.63
CA ASP A 113 -8.72 5.34 8.70
C ASP A 113 -9.68 4.30 9.27
N TYR A 114 -9.77 4.20 10.59
CA TYR A 114 -10.52 3.14 11.26
C TYR A 114 -12.03 3.33 11.12
N ALA A 115 -12.74 2.30 10.63
CA ALA A 115 -14.20 2.29 10.45
C ALA A 115 -14.73 3.53 9.71
N CYS A 116 -14.02 3.99 8.68
CA CYS A 116 -14.29 5.21 7.91
C CYS A 116 -14.15 6.53 8.71
N GLN A 117 -13.64 6.49 9.94
CA GLN A 117 -13.15 7.68 10.61
C GLN A 117 -11.81 8.05 10.00
N LEU A 118 -11.72 9.23 9.42
CA LEU A 118 -10.51 9.66 8.72
C LEU A 118 -9.52 10.26 9.71
N CYS A 119 -8.26 9.88 9.58
CA CYS A 119 -7.16 10.53 10.27
C CYS A 119 -7.12 12.03 9.94
N ASP A 120 -6.50 12.83 10.79
CA ASP A 120 -6.11 14.18 10.42
C ASP A 120 -4.92 14.10 9.45
N HIS A 121 -5.23 13.97 8.16
CA HIS A 121 -4.23 13.76 7.10
C HIS A 121 -3.30 14.96 6.91
N GLU A 122 -3.72 16.17 7.27
CA GLU A 122 -2.87 17.37 7.24
C GLU A 122 -1.82 17.28 8.34
N ARG A 123 -2.24 17.04 9.59
CA ARG A 123 -1.29 16.82 10.71
C ARG A 123 -0.37 15.63 10.47
N LEU A 124 -0.90 14.53 9.87
CA LEU A 124 -0.09 13.36 9.53
C LEU A 124 0.99 13.70 8.51
N ALA A 125 0.66 14.48 7.48
CA ALA A 125 1.63 14.93 6.48
C ALA A 125 2.69 15.85 7.10
N ASP A 126 2.28 16.80 7.94
CA ASP A 126 3.20 17.71 8.66
C ASP A 126 4.14 16.94 9.60
N PHE A 127 3.60 15.99 10.37
CA PHE A 127 4.36 15.10 11.24
C PHE A 127 5.42 14.31 10.44
N ALA A 128 4.99 13.67 9.36
CA ALA A 128 5.89 12.88 8.52
C ALA A 128 6.98 13.76 7.87
N ALA A 129 6.63 14.95 7.40
CA ALA A 129 7.59 15.90 6.83
C ALA A 129 8.61 16.40 7.86
N ALA A 130 8.17 16.75 9.08
CA ALA A 130 9.03 17.22 10.16
C ALA A 130 10.09 16.18 10.55
N HIS A 131 9.72 14.90 10.54
CA HIS A 131 10.59 13.78 10.93
C HIS A 131 11.20 13.04 9.74
N LYS A 132 10.91 13.44 8.50
CA LYS A 132 11.37 12.78 7.25
C LYS A 132 10.94 11.31 7.16
N LEU A 133 9.73 11.01 7.63
CA LEU A 133 9.16 9.67 7.60
C LEU A 133 8.37 9.45 6.31
N ARG A 134 8.33 8.20 5.86
CA ARG A 134 7.37 7.75 4.84
C ARG A 134 6.03 7.44 5.52
N VAL A 135 4.94 7.67 4.79
CA VAL A 135 3.58 7.37 5.28
C VAL A 135 3.00 6.23 4.45
N VAL A 136 2.61 5.15 5.11
CA VAL A 136 1.74 4.12 4.54
C VAL A 136 0.34 4.36 5.11
N HIS A 137 -0.53 4.97 4.33
CA HIS A 137 -1.91 5.19 4.70
C HIS A 137 -2.71 3.92 4.49
N ASP A 138 -3.16 3.29 5.57
CA ASP A 138 -4.09 2.17 5.52
C ASP A 138 -5.52 2.69 5.33
N ALA A 139 -5.98 2.65 4.09
CA ALA A 139 -7.31 3.03 3.67
C ALA A 139 -8.23 1.82 3.44
N ALA A 140 -7.96 0.69 4.11
CA ALA A 140 -8.77 -0.54 3.96
C ALA A 140 -10.25 -0.36 4.32
N HIS A 141 -10.60 0.68 5.07
CA HIS A 141 -11.99 1.00 5.44
C HIS A 141 -12.51 2.29 4.80
N SER A 142 -11.70 3.06 4.06
CA SER A 142 -12.07 4.41 3.65
C SER A 142 -12.14 4.64 2.13
N LEU A 143 -12.12 3.56 1.33
CA LEU A 143 -12.33 3.68 -0.12
C LEU A 143 -13.70 4.35 -0.41
N GLY A 144 -13.68 5.42 -1.21
CA GLY A 144 -14.85 6.23 -1.53
C GLY A 144 -15.09 7.40 -0.58
N SER A 145 -14.36 7.49 0.53
CA SER A 145 -14.39 8.64 1.43
C SER A 145 -13.59 9.81 0.85
N GLN A 146 -13.81 11.00 1.40
CA GLN A 146 -13.11 12.22 1.00
C GLN A 146 -12.60 12.98 2.22
N TRP A 147 -11.35 13.43 2.18
CA TRP A 147 -10.77 14.35 3.12
C TRP A 147 -10.76 15.77 2.53
N ARG A 148 -11.53 16.70 3.12
CA ARG A 148 -11.66 18.07 2.64
C ARG A 148 -11.97 18.18 1.13
N GLY A 149 -12.83 17.28 0.65
CA GLY A 149 -13.23 17.23 -0.77
C GLY A 149 -12.27 16.52 -1.71
N GLN A 150 -11.15 16.01 -1.20
CA GLN A 150 -10.21 15.19 -1.97
C GLN A 150 -10.46 13.70 -1.71
N PRO A 151 -10.65 12.85 -2.73
CA PRO A 151 -10.82 11.42 -2.54
C PRO A 151 -9.62 10.79 -1.82
N ILE A 152 -9.91 9.85 -0.89
CA ILE A 152 -8.86 9.04 -0.28
C ILE A 152 -8.13 8.27 -1.39
N GLY A 153 -6.79 8.28 -1.33
CA GLY A 153 -5.89 7.74 -2.35
C GLY A 153 -5.31 8.79 -3.29
N SER A 154 -5.89 10.00 -3.38
CA SER A 154 -5.40 11.04 -4.30
C SER A 154 -4.24 11.88 -3.74
N PHE A 155 -3.97 11.88 -2.44
CA PHE A 155 -3.05 12.84 -1.81
C PHE A 155 -1.97 12.24 -0.89
N SER A 156 -2.19 11.08 -0.29
CA SER A 156 -1.25 10.47 0.67
C SER A 156 0.10 10.12 0.04
N ASP A 157 1.14 9.91 0.83
CA ASP A 157 2.44 9.45 0.34
C ASP A 157 2.31 8.11 -0.39
N MET A 158 1.91 7.07 0.33
CA MET A 158 1.42 5.81 -0.22
C MET A 158 0.05 5.52 0.39
N CYS A 159 -0.89 5.01 -0.39
CA CYS A 159 -2.23 4.67 0.09
C CYS A 159 -2.58 3.23 -0.28
N MET A 160 -2.87 2.43 0.72
CA MET A 160 -3.27 1.04 0.55
C MET A 160 -4.79 0.89 0.57
N PHE A 161 -5.32 0.09 -0.33
CA PHE A 161 -6.69 -0.39 -0.33
C PHE A 161 -6.75 -1.91 -0.21
N SER A 162 -7.80 -2.40 0.45
CA SER A 162 -8.10 -3.82 0.58
C SER A 162 -9.44 -4.14 -0.07
N PHE A 163 -9.48 -5.25 -0.78
CA PHE A 163 -10.68 -5.82 -1.43
C PHE A 163 -11.02 -7.21 -0.86
N ASP A 164 -10.62 -7.46 0.39
CA ASP A 164 -11.00 -8.62 1.18
C ASP A 164 -12.53 -8.78 1.23
N PRO A 165 -13.09 -9.99 1.42
CA PRO A 165 -14.53 -10.25 1.42
C PRO A 165 -15.39 -9.38 2.34
N ILE A 166 -14.82 -8.84 3.43
CA ILE A 166 -15.56 -8.00 4.39
C ILE A 166 -15.49 -6.50 4.10
N LYS A 167 -14.74 -6.09 3.05
CA LYS A 167 -14.54 -4.67 2.73
C LYS A 167 -15.71 -4.09 1.94
N THR A 168 -15.79 -2.77 1.87
CA THR A 168 -16.85 -2.02 1.18
C THR A 168 -17.01 -2.45 -0.28
N ILE A 169 -15.89 -2.68 -0.96
CA ILE A 169 -15.84 -3.29 -2.29
C ILE A 169 -14.91 -4.50 -2.19
N THR A 170 -15.36 -5.63 -2.71
CA THR A 170 -14.60 -6.89 -2.66
C THR A 170 -14.43 -7.51 -4.05
N CYS A 171 -13.33 -8.21 -4.25
CA CYS A 171 -13.05 -9.02 -5.42
C CYS A 171 -12.61 -10.45 -5.06
N ILE A 172 -13.24 -11.04 -4.04
CA ILE A 172 -12.91 -12.30 -3.37
C ILE A 172 -11.76 -12.08 -2.38
N ASP A 173 -10.60 -11.71 -2.84
CA ASP A 173 -9.48 -11.13 -2.13
C ASP A 173 -8.73 -10.20 -3.10
N GLY A 174 -7.96 -9.28 -2.57
CA GLY A 174 -7.20 -8.33 -3.36
C GLY A 174 -6.74 -7.14 -2.55
N GLY A 175 -5.81 -6.40 -3.14
CA GLY A 175 -5.34 -5.14 -2.61
C GLY A 175 -4.90 -4.21 -3.74
N ALA A 176 -4.64 -2.97 -3.39
CA ALA A 176 -3.98 -2.02 -4.26
C ALA A 176 -3.08 -1.10 -3.43
N LEU A 177 -1.99 -0.68 -4.02
CA LEU A 177 -1.15 0.39 -3.48
C LEU A 177 -1.09 1.53 -4.48
N VAL A 178 -1.38 2.73 -3.99
CA VAL A 178 -1.27 3.98 -4.76
C VAL A 178 0.04 4.65 -4.37
N VAL A 179 0.87 4.97 -5.36
CA VAL A 179 2.19 5.57 -5.17
C VAL A 179 2.34 6.85 -5.99
N ARG A 180 3.35 7.68 -5.68
CA ARG A 180 3.48 9.02 -6.27
C ARG A 180 4.29 9.05 -7.56
N SER A 181 5.31 8.21 -7.70
CA SER A 181 6.25 8.32 -8.81
C SER A 181 6.25 7.10 -9.71
N THR A 182 6.70 7.29 -10.92
CA THR A 182 6.90 6.20 -11.90
C THR A 182 7.94 5.20 -11.40
N GLU A 183 9.00 5.68 -10.73
CA GLU A 183 10.05 4.83 -10.16
C GLU A 183 9.49 3.90 -9.07
N GLU A 184 8.64 4.44 -8.18
CA GLU A 184 7.95 3.63 -7.16
C GLU A 184 7.03 2.60 -7.81
N ARG A 185 6.26 2.99 -8.83
CA ARG A 185 5.42 2.06 -9.60
C ARG A 185 6.24 0.94 -10.23
N GLU A 186 7.34 1.27 -10.88
CA GLU A 186 8.20 0.29 -11.54
C GLU A 186 8.83 -0.67 -10.52
N ARG A 187 9.30 -0.14 -9.38
CA ARG A 187 9.80 -0.98 -8.29
C ARG A 187 8.70 -1.87 -7.72
N LEU A 188 7.51 -1.34 -7.51
CA LEU A 188 6.35 -2.11 -7.02
C LEU A 188 5.94 -3.21 -8.00
N HIS A 189 6.01 -2.97 -9.31
CA HIS A 189 5.78 -4.00 -10.32
C HIS A 189 6.80 -5.13 -10.24
N ARG A 190 8.07 -4.85 -9.95
CA ARG A 190 9.09 -5.88 -9.72
C ARG A 190 8.82 -6.66 -8.44
N LEU A 191 8.61 -5.96 -7.32
CA LEU A 191 8.31 -6.55 -6.02
C LEU A 191 7.06 -7.44 -6.08
N ARG A 192 6.00 -6.99 -6.76
CA ARG A 192 4.76 -7.76 -6.97
C ARG A 192 5.00 -9.09 -7.69
N LEU A 193 6.02 -9.18 -8.50
CA LEU A 193 6.32 -10.33 -9.36
C LEU A 193 7.71 -10.92 -9.03
N ILE A 194 7.92 -11.31 -7.76
CA ILE A 194 9.15 -12.00 -7.30
C ILE A 194 10.47 -11.28 -7.64
N GLY A 195 10.45 -9.96 -7.70
CA GLY A 195 11.66 -9.15 -7.96
C GLY A 195 12.21 -9.22 -9.37
N MET A 196 11.43 -9.62 -10.35
CA MET A 196 11.87 -9.75 -11.73
C MET A 196 12.16 -8.41 -12.39
N GLY A 197 13.33 -8.28 -13.00
CA GLY A 197 13.78 -7.10 -13.73
C GLY A 197 13.08 -6.86 -15.07
N GLN A 198 12.33 -7.83 -15.56
CA GLN A 198 11.61 -7.77 -16.85
C GLN A 198 10.10 -7.95 -16.66
N PRO A 199 9.24 -7.23 -17.41
CA PRO A 199 7.81 -7.49 -17.44
C PRO A 199 7.52 -8.94 -17.88
N ALA A 200 6.45 -9.53 -17.33
CA ALA A 200 6.06 -10.91 -17.66
C ALA A 200 5.88 -11.14 -19.17
N GLU A 201 5.30 -10.16 -19.88
CA GLU A 201 5.08 -10.22 -21.34
C GLU A 201 6.39 -10.36 -22.12
N VAL A 202 7.47 -9.70 -21.65
CA VAL A 202 8.79 -9.80 -22.28
C VAL A 202 9.42 -11.17 -22.03
N MET A 203 9.20 -11.74 -20.85
CA MET A 203 9.73 -13.07 -20.50
C MET A 203 9.23 -14.17 -21.41
N TYR A 204 7.96 -14.12 -21.82
CA TYR A 204 7.39 -15.12 -22.74
C TYR A 204 7.94 -15.01 -24.16
N GLN A 205 8.56 -13.88 -24.52
CA GLN A 205 9.23 -13.68 -25.81
C GLN A 205 10.70 -14.17 -25.78
N ASN A 206 11.23 -14.45 -24.59
CA ASN A 206 12.59 -14.95 -24.46
C ASN A 206 12.70 -16.36 -25.07
N ARG A 207 13.84 -16.65 -25.71
CA ARG A 207 14.16 -17.96 -26.29
C ARG A 207 14.03 -19.11 -25.28
N ARG A 208 14.16 -18.80 -24.01
CA ARG A 208 13.92 -19.68 -22.87
C ARG A 208 13.01 -18.94 -21.89
N ALA A 209 11.76 -19.34 -21.80
CA ALA A 209 10.73 -18.69 -20.99
C ALA A 209 11.07 -18.56 -19.49
N TRP A 210 12.01 -19.37 -18.99
CA TRP A 210 12.49 -19.36 -17.60
C TRP A 210 13.82 -18.60 -17.40
N THR A 211 14.30 -17.87 -18.40
CA THR A 211 15.52 -17.05 -18.26
C THR A 211 15.13 -15.61 -17.96
N TYR A 212 15.29 -15.20 -16.71
CA TYR A 212 14.99 -13.85 -16.22
C TYR A 212 15.95 -13.46 -15.10
N ASP A 213 16.16 -12.16 -14.93
CA ASP A 213 16.98 -11.61 -13.87
C ASP A 213 16.09 -11.22 -12.68
N VAL A 214 16.44 -11.71 -11.50
CA VAL A 214 15.87 -11.25 -10.23
C VAL A 214 16.79 -10.16 -9.70
N VAL A 215 16.27 -8.94 -9.57
CA VAL A 215 17.06 -7.76 -9.22
C VAL A 215 16.88 -7.31 -7.76
N GLU A 216 15.81 -7.77 -7.13
CA GLU A 216 15.54 -7.55 -5.71
C GLU A 216 14.64 -8.68 -5.17
N LEU A 217 14.51 -8.82 -3.84
CA LEU A 217 13.54 -9.75 -3.25
C LEU A 217 12.14 -9.15 -3.33
N GLY A 218 11.18 -9.90 -3.87
CA GLY A 218 9.79 -9.50 -4.01
C GLY A 218 8.82 -10.51 -3.40
#